data_3ef3d7798adb000952b2302aba8d5493
#
_entry.id   3ef3d7798adb000952b2302aba8d5493
#
_cell.length_a   1.000
_cell.length_b   1.000
_cell.length_c   1.000
_cell.angle_alpha   90.00
_cell.angle_beta   90.00
_cell.angle_gamma   90.00
#
_symmetry.space_group_name_H-M   'P 1'
#
loop_
_entity.id
_entity.type
_entity.pdbx_description
1 polymer ?
#
loop_
_entity_poly.entity_id
_entity_poly.type
_entity_poly.pdbx_seq_one_letter_code
_entity_poly.pdbx_strand_id
1 'polypeptide(L)'
;HEADLHEADLRGANLHEANLRGANLHGADLRGANLCGADLHEADLHEADLRGADLPFRVVNVGPGGSRNDITQWREDTNLVYCGCFTGTIDEFAAQVERRYGQTEHGRYYRAVIAMLRVVATECASKEEAEDD
;
A
#
# COMPACT_ATOMS: atom_id res chain seq x y z
N HIS A 1 7.48 -8.39 16.15
CA HIS A 1 6.44 -8.79 17.10
C HIS A 1 5.05 -8.35 16.68
N GLU A 2 4.08 -9.19 16.90
CA GLU A 2 2.72 -9.01 16.42
C GLU A 2 1.92 -8.05 17.30
N ALA A 3 2.32 -6.78 17.33
CA ALA A 3 1.58 -5.77 18.06
C ALA A 3 0.23 -5.51 17.41
N ASP A 4 -0.80 -5.33 18.22
CA ASP A 4 -2.13 -4.97 17.75
C ASP A 4 -2.32 -3.46 17.92
N LEU A 5 -2.21 -2.74 16.80
CA LEU A 5 -2.35 -1.29 16.76
C LEU A 5 -3.54 -0.89 15.87
N HIS A 6 -4.51 -1.77 15.75
CA HIS A 6 -5.72 -1.56 14.96
C HIS A 6 -6.39 -0.23 15.34
N GLU A 7 -6.59 0.61 14.32
CA GLU A 7 -7.20 1.94 14.47
C GLU A 7 -6.50 2.88 15.46
N ALA A 8 -5.25 2.60 15.79
CA ALA A 8 -4.49 3.44 16.72
C ALA A 8 -4.21 4.83 16.14
N ASP A 9 -4.18 5.83 17.01
CA ASP A 9 -3.77 7.19 16.65
C ASP A 9 -2.26 7.32 16.86
N LEU A 10 -1.52 7.25 15.76
CA LEU A 10 -0.06 7.31 15.78
C LEU A 10 0.44 8.54 15.01
N ARG A 11 -0.40 9.58 14.89
CA ARG A 11 -0.02 10.80 14.19
C ARG A 11 1.24 11.41 14.79
N GLY A 12 2.21 11.69 13.92
CA GLY A 12 3.48 12.29 14.34
C GLY A 12 4.35 11.41 15.22
N ALA A 13 4.01 10.13 15.39
CA ALA A 13 4.76 9.23 16.24
C ALA A 13 6.17 8.99 15.70
N ASN A 14 7.14 8.89 16.61
CA ASN A 14 8.50 8.55 16.23
C ASN A 14 8.69 7.03 16.36
N LEU A 15 8.63 6.35 15.20
CA LEU A 15 8.77 4.90 15.11
C LEU A 15 10.06 4.52 14.35
N HIS A 16 11.05 5.43 14.38
CA HIS A 16 12.34 5.22 13.71
C HIS A 16 12.98 3.92 14.20
N GLU A 17 13.29 3.04 13.24
CA GLU A 17 13.89 1.73 13.49
C GLU A 17 13.06 0.79 14.36
N ALA A 18 11.75 1.05 14.53
CA ALA A 18 10.88 0.19 15.32
C ALA A 18 10.69 -1.18 14.66
N ASN A 19 10.57 -2.20 15.49
CA ASN A 19 10.23 -3.53 15.01
C ASN A 19 8.71 -3.68 15.02
N LEU A 20 8.11 -3.55 13.84
CA LEU A 20 6.65 -3.67 13.64
C LEU A 20 6.30 -4.90 12.81
N ARG A 21 7.21 -5.86 12.79
CA ARG A 21 7.03 -7.09 12.02
C ARG A 21 5.75 -7.82 12.46
N GLY A 22 4.88 -8.08 11.49
CA GLY A 22 3.61 -8.75 11.74
C GLY A 22 2.56 -7.91 12.48
N ALA A 23 2.83 -6.62 12.70
CA ALA A 23 1.92 -5.76 13.46
C ALA A 23 0.60 -5.55 12.71
N ASN A 24 -0.50 -5.50 13.46
CA ASN A 24 -1.80 -5.13 12.92
C ASN A 24 -1.96 -3.62 13.01
N LEU A 25 -1.80 -2.94 11.86
CA LEU A 25 -1.97 -1.48 11.75
C LEU A 25 -3.21 -1.13 10.92
N HIS A 26 -4.13 -2.06 10.79
CA HIS A 26 -5.35 -1.85 10.01
C HIS A 26 -6.11 -0.61 10.51
N GLY A 27 -6.37 0.32 9.61
CA GLY A 27 -7.11 1.54 9.94
C GLY A 27 -6.35 2.53 10.84
N ALA A 28 -5.07 2.29 11.14
CA ALA A 28 -4.29 3.18 12.00
C ALA A 28 -4.06 4.54 11.32
N ASP A 29 -4.02 5.58 12.13
CA ASP A 29 -3.69 6.93 11.66
C ASP A 29 -2.22 7.19 11.89
N LEU A 30 -1.43 7.13 10.81
CA LEU A 30 0.03 7.30 10.84
C LEU A 30 0.47 8.61 10.18
N ARG A 31 -0.45 9.57 10.06
CA ARG A 31 -0.12 10.84 9.39
C ARG A 31 1.08 11.52 10.08
N GLY A 32 2.08 11.82 9.28
CA GLY A 32 3.28 12.50 9.77
C GLY A 32 4.20 11.65 10.65
N ALA A 33 3.91 10.35 10.79
CA ALA A 33 4.75 9.46 11.61
C ALA A 33 6.10 9.23 10.94
N ASN A 34 7.14 9.07 11.75
CA ASN A 34 8.48 8.74 11.26
C ASN A 34 8.69 7.23 11.38
N LEU A 35 8.69 6.55 10.23
CA LEU A 35 8.88 5.09 10.16
C LEU A 35 10.18 4.73 9.45
N CYS A 36 11.12 5.69 9.33
CA CYS A 36 12.40 5.42 8.69
C CYS A 36 13.11 4.28 9.40
N GLY A 37 13.56 3.29 8.62
CA GLY A 37 14.27 2.14 9.16
C GLY A 37 13.42 1.13 9.90
N ALA A 38 12.11 1.36 10.03
CA ALA A 38 11.22 0.43 10.71
C ALA A 38 11.09 -0.88 9.93
N ASP A 39 10.99 -1.98 10.66
CA ASP A 39 10.72 -3.29 10.05
C ASP A 39 9.22 -3.51 10.00
N LEU A 40 8.64 -3.39 8.81
CA LEU A 40 7.20 -3.56 8.59
C LEU A 40 6.88 -4.87 7.86
N HIS A 41 7.79 -5.83 7.92
CA HIS A 41 7.60 -7.13 7.28
C HIS A 41 6.31 -7.78 7.77
N GLU A 42 5.43 -8.15 6.84
CA GLU A 42 4.15 -8.79 7.13
C GLU A 42 3.20 -7.94 7.98
N ALA A 43 3.48 -6.65 8.18
CA ALA A 43 2.57 -5.76 8.88
C ALA A 43 1.33 -5.48 8.02
N ASP A 44 0.17 -5.43 8.65
CA ASP A 44 -1.10 -5.13 7.97
C ASP A 44 -1.32 -3.62 7.98
N LEU A 45 -1.20 -3.00 6.81
CA LEU A 45 -1.41 -1.56 6.65
C LEU A 45 -2.72 -1.24 5.90
N HIS A 46 -3.64 -2.20 5.84
CA HIS A 46 -4.93 -1.98 5.18
C HIS A 46 -5.65 -0.78 5.79
N GLU A 47 -6.09 0.13 4.92
CA GLU A 47 -6.83 1.32 5.31
C GLU A 47 -6.10 2.25 6.28
N ALA A 48 -4.81 2.04 6.51
CA ALA A 48 -4.02 2.95 7.31
C ALA A 48 -3.83 4.27 6.57
N ASP A 49 -3.87 5.37 7.31
CA ASP A 49 -3.64 6.70 6.74
C ASP A 49 -2.15 7.03 6.87
N LEU A 50 -1.44 7.02 5.74
CA LEU A 50 0.01 7.19 5.70
C LEU A 50 0.43 8.56 5.16
N ARG A 51 -0.48 9.53 5.10
CA ARG A 51 -0.19 10.85 4.53
C ARG A 51 0.89 11.56 5.34
N GLY A 52 1.94 11.98 4.66
CA GLY A 52 3.06 12.67 5.30
C GLY A 52 3.98 11.80 6.15
N ALA A 53 3.75 10.50 6.20
CA ALA A 53 4.62 9.59 6.94
C ALA A 53 5.92 9.34 6.18
N ASP A 54 7.01 9.22 6.92
CA ASP A 54 8.30 8.80 6.36
C ASP A 54 8.39 7.29 6.45
N LEU A 55 8.43 6.62 5.31
CA LEU A 55 8.38 5.16 5.23
C LEU A 55 9.72 4.60 4.72
N PRO A 56 10.10 3.39 5.16
CA PRO A 56 11.32 2.75 4.67
C PRO A 56 11.21 2.26 3.22
N PHE A 57 10.00 2.25 2.66
CA PHE A 57 9.73 1.87 1.28
C PHE A 57 8.58 2.73 0.78
N ARG A 58 8.36 2.71 -0.54
CA ARG A 58 7.28 3.49 -1.14
C ARG A 58 5.94 2.78 -0.95
N VAL A 59 4.92 3.56 -0.60
CA VAL A 59 3.53 3.09 -0.54
C VAL A 59 2.69 4.08 -1.35
N VAL A 60 1.85 3.56 -2.23
CA VAL A 60 0.92 4.39 -3.02
C VAL A 60 -0.49 4.05 -2.59
N ASN A 61 -1.22 5.06 -2.12
CA ASN A 61 -2.63 4.93 -1.77
C ASN A 61 -3.46 5.72 -2.77
N VAL A 62 -4.46 5.06 -3.34
CA VAL A 62 -5.36 5.69 -4.32
C VAL A 62 -6.78 5.53 -3.83
N GLY A 63 -7.52 6.62 -3.88
CA GLY A 63 -8.91 6.61 -3.48
C GLY A 63 -9.14 7.38 -2.20
N PRO A 64 -10.30 7.20 -1.58
CA PRO A 64 -11.25 6.11 -1.82
C PRO A 64 -11.96 6.20 -3.17
N GLY A 65 -12.31 5.04 -3.72
CA GLY A 65 -13.00 4.96 -5.01
C GLY A 65 -13.30 3.51 -5.38
N GLY A 66 -13.85 3.32 -6.57
CA GLY A 66 -14.19 1.98 -7.06
C GLY A 66 -15.52 1.48 -6.50
N SER A 67 -15.73 0.16 -6.58
CA SER A 67 -17.04 -0.46 -6.30
C SER A 67 -17.47 -0.35 -4.84
N ARG A 68 -16.53 -0.33 -3.91
CA ARG A 68 -16.82 -0.25 -2.47
C ARG A 68 -16.35 1.06 -1.85
N ASN A 69 -15.89 1.99 -2.68
CA ASN A 69 -15.31 3.24 -2.21
C ASN A 69 -14.12 2.99 -1.27
N ASP A 70 -13.35 1.94 -1.54
CA ASP A 70 -12.17 1.54 -0.77
C ASP A 70 -10.90 2.19 -1.29
N ILE A 71 -9.88 2.22 -0.43
CA ILE A 71 -8.54 2.63 -0.82
C ILE A 71 -7.84 1.45 -1.49
N THR A 72 -7.18 1.71 -2.62
CA THR A 72 -6.29 0.75 -3.26
C THR A 72 -4.86 1.12 -2.87
N GLN A 73 -4.15 0.20 -2.25
CA GLN A 73 -2.80 0.42 -1.77
C GLN A 73 -1.82 -0.51 -2.49
N TRP A 74 -0.70 0.03 -2.94
CA TRP A 74 0.42 -0.76 -3.44
C TRP A 74 1.63 -0.49 -2.56
N ARG A 75 2.37 -1.55 -2.23
CA ARG A 75 3.57 -1.46 -1.39
C ARG A 75 4.79 -1.89 -2.17
N GLU A 76 5.84 -1.10 -2.11
CA GLU A 76 7.09 -1.41 -2.78
C GLU A 76 7.78 -2.64 -2.17
N ASP A 77 7.72 -2.78 -0.84
CA ASP A 77 8.41 -3.86 -0.14
C ASP A 77 7.89 -5.26 -0.52
N THR A 78 6.58 -5.40 -0.72
CA THR A 78 5.98 -6.68 -1.11
C THR A 78 5.72 -6.76 -2.60
N ASN A 79 5.63 -5.62 -3.27
CA ASN A 79 5.18 -5.48 -4.66
C ASN A 79 3.78 -6.07 -4.84
N LEU A 80 2.92 -5.84 -3.85
CA LEU A 80 1.55 -6.33 -3.87
C LEU A 80 0.55 -5.19 -3.79
N VAL A 81 -0.66 -5.46 -4.32
CA VAL A 81 -1.81 -4.56 -4.26
C VAL A 81 -2.75 -5.06 -3.17
N TYR A 82 -3.21 -4.15 -2.35
CA TYR A 82 -4.20 -4.40 -1.29
C TYR A 82 -5.42 -3.53 -1.58
N CYS A 83 -6.56 -4.15 -1.80
CA CYS A 83 -7.80 -3.42 -2.13
C CYS A 83 -8.98 -4.18 -1.54
N GLY A 84 -9.56 -3.67 -0.47
CA GLY A 84 -10.60 -4.37 0.26
C GLY A 84 -10.09 -5.71 0.75
N CYS A 85 -10.74 -6.79 0.32
CA CYS A 85 -10.33 -8.15 0.67
C CYS A 85 -9.29 -8.75 -0.28
N PHE A 86 -8.93 -8.01 -1.33
CA PHE A 86 -7.98 -8.51 -2.33
C PHE A 86 -6.55 -8.23 -1.90
N THR A 87 -5.69 -9.23 -2.08
CA THR A 87 -4.23 -9.08 -1.96
C THR A 87 -3.58 -9.92 -3.05
N GLY A 88 -2.70 -9.31 -3.83
CA GLY A 88 -2.00 -10.02 -4.89
C GLY A 88 -1.13 -9.09 -5.71
N THR A 89 -0.48 -9.63 -6.73
CA THR A 89 0.35 -8.83 -7.64
C THR A 89 -0.52 -7.88 -8.47
N ILE A 90 0.11 -6.90 -9.12
CA ILE A 90 -0.60 -5.99 -10.03
C ILE A 90 -1.29 -6.80 -11.14
N ASP A 91 -0.61 -7.82 -11.69
CA ASP A 91 -1.19 -8.64 -12.75
C ASP A 91 -2.39 -9.46 -12.26
N GLU A 92 -2.31 -9.99 -11.05
CA GLU A 92 -3.43 -10.71 -10.43
C GLU A 92 -4.61 -9.77 -10.18
N PHE A 93 -4.33 -8.55 -9.75
CA PHE A 93 -5.36 -7.54 -9.53
C PHE A 93 -6.03 -7.17 -10.87
N ALA A 94 -5.24 -6.99 -11.92
CA ALA A 94 -5.75 -6.70 -13.25
C ALA A 94 -6.70 -7.80 -13.74
N ALA A 95 -6.31 -9.06 -13.55
CA ALA A 95 -7.14 -10.20 -13.93
C ALA A 95 -8.47 -10.23 -13.14
N GLN A 96 -8.40 -9.93 -11.85
CA GLN A 96 -9.58 -9.86 -10.98
C GLN A 96 -10.55 -8.77 -11.45
N VAL A 97 -10.00 -7.59 -11.78
CA VAL A 97 -10.79 -6.44 -12.26
C VAL A 97 -11.51 -6.80 -13.55
N GLU A 98 -10.82 -7.45 -14.50
CA GLU A 98 -11.43 -7.84 -15.77
C GLU A 98 -12.56 -8.85 -15.57
N ARG A 99 -12.36 -9.83 -14.69
CA ARG A 99 -13.38 -10.83 -14.41
C ARG A 99 -14.61 -10.24 -13.73
N ARG A 100 -14.40 -9.31 -12.80
CA ARG A 100 -15.47 -8.80 -11.93
C ARG A 100 -16.18 -7.60 -12.51
N TYR A 101 -15.45 -6.69 -13.14
CA TYR A 101 -16.01 -5.41 -13.58
C TYR A 101 -16.02 -5.20 -15.08
N GLY A 102 -15.11 -5.82 -15.82
CA GLY A 102 -15.06 -5.73 -17.27
C GLY A 102 -15.11 -4.28 -17.78
N GLN A 103 -16.11 -3.97 -18.61
CA GLN A 103 -16.25 -2.66 -19.23
C GLN A 103 -17.09 -1.67 -18.42
N THR A 104 -17.39 -1.99 -17.16
CA THR A 104 -18.16 -1.11 -16.31
C THR A 104 -17.38 0.14 -15.90
N GLU A 105 -18.07 1.10 -15.30
CA GLU A 105 -17.45 2.32 -14.77
C GLU A 105 -16.38 1.99 -13.72
N HIS A 106 -16.67 1.04 -12.82
CA HIS A 106 -15.70 0.61 -11.82
C HIS A 106 -14.48 -0.04 -12.48
N GLY A 107 -14.68 -0.80 -13.54
CA GLY A 107 -13.58 -1.38 -14.30
C GLY A 107 -12.66 -0.32 -14.88
N ARG A 108 -13.23 0.77 -15.41
CA ARG A 108 -12.44 1.88 -15.94
C ARG A 108 -11.62 2.55 -14.85
N TYR A 109 -12.22 2.76 -13.68
CA TYR A 109 -11.52 3.33 -12.53
C TYR A 109 -10.30 2.47 -12.15
N TYR A 110 -10.52 1.18 -11.96
CA TYR A 110 -9.45 0.27 -11.56
C TYR A 110 -8.36 0.13 -12.63
N ARG A 111 -8.73 0.13 -13.90
CA ARG A 111 -7.72 0.07 -14.98
C ARG A 111 -6.81 1.30 -14.95
N ALA A 112 -7.36 2.48 -14.66
CA ALA A 112 -6.54 3.69 -14.52
C ALA A 112 -5.58 3.58 -13.34
N VAL A 113 -6.06 3.05 -12.20
CA VAL A 113 -5.23 2.81 -11.03
C VAL A 113 -4.10 1.83 -11.37
N ILE A 114 -4.44 0.73 -12.04
CA ILE A 114 -3.47 -0.30 -12.43
C ILE A 114 -2.38 0.30 -13.34
N ALA A 115 -2.78 1.11 -14.32
CA ALA A 115 -1.84 1.75 -15.24
C ALA A 115 -0.84 2.62 -14.47
N MET A 116 -1.34 3.40 -13.51
CA MET A 116 -0.49 4.24 -12.67
C MET A 116 0.47 3.40 -11.81
N LEU A 117 -0.04 2.33 -11.20
CA LEU A 117 0.77 1.46 -10.34
C LEU A 117 1.89 0.78 -11.13
N ARG A 118 1.63 0.40 -12.38
CA ARG A 118 2.65 -0.21 -13.23
C ARG A 118 3.79 0.76 -13.52
N VAL A 119 3.46 2.04 -13.75
CA VAL A 119 4.48 3.07 -13.97
C VAL A 119 5.34 3.24 -12.71
N VAL A 120 4.70 3.36 -11.55
CA VAL A 120 5.42 3.52 -10.26
C VAL A 120 6.32 2.32 -9.99
N ALA A 121 5.81 1.11 -10.17
CA ALA A 121 6.57 -0.12 -9.92
C ALA A 121 7.78 -0.21 -10.85
N THR A 122 7.62 0.16 -12.13
CA THR A 122 8.71 0.17 -13.10
C THR A 122 9.78 1.19 -12.72
N GLU A 123 9.38 2.38 -12.28
CA GLU A 123 10.33 3.41 -11.86
C GLU A 123 11.14 2.96 -10.65
N CYS A 124 10.50 2.30 -9.68
CA CYS A 124 11.20 1.79 -8.51
C CYS A 124 12.23 0.72 -8.89
N ALA A 125 11.86 -0.20 -9.77
CA ALA A 125 12.78 -1.23 -10.25
C ALA A 125 13.98 -0.62 -10.98
N SER A 126 13.73 0.41 -11.81
CA SER A 126 14.80 1.10 -12.54
C SER A 126 15.78 1.79 -11.60
N LYS A 127 15.29 2.37 -10.51
CA LYS A 127 16.15 3.02 -9.52
C LYS A 127 17.04 2.02 -8.81
N GLU A 128 16.50 0.85 -8.46
CA GLU A 128 17.28 -0.21 -7.84
C GLU A 128 18.39 -0.70 -8.76
N GLU A 129 18.10 -0.87 -10.04
CA GLU A 129 19.10 -1.26 -11.03
C GLU A 129 20.21 -0.21 -11.15
N ALA A 130 19.83 1.08 -11.13
CA ALA A 130 20.80 2.16 -11.21
C ALA A 130 21.70 2.23 -9.99
N GLU A 131 21.19 1.90 -8.81
CA GLU A 131 21.97 1.91 -7.57
C GLU A 131 22.95 0.75 -7.48
N ASP A 132 22.66 -0.36 -8.14
CA ASP A 132 23.50 -1.54 -8.14
C ASP A 132 24.75 -1.40 -9.02
N ASP A 133 24.81 -0.36 -9.85
CA ASP A 133 25.95 -0.05 -10.66
C ASP A 133 27.00 0.71 -9.83
#